data_113b574999b1b825f0611b92133a1631
#
_entry.id   113b574999b1b825f0611b92133a1631
#
_cell.length_a   1.000
_cell.length_b   1.000
_cell.length_c   1.000
_cell.angle_alpha   90.00
_cell.angle_beta   90.00
_cell.angle_gamma   90.00
#
_symmetry.space_group_name_H-M   'P 1'
#
loop_
_entity.id
_entity.type
_entity.pdbx_description
1 polymer ?
#
loop_
_entity_poly.entity_id
_entity_poly.type
_entity_poly.pdbx_seq_one_letter_code
_entity_poly.pdbx_strand_id
1 'polypeptide(L)'
;YEAHIALTSAEYEKKQLDDFFEMLEKKQPKAEHLLKVYTAANYGQLKSLIYGRYKKNAAELFMAVQKQEKFSRYVQQLKEKNPVQVSDGVRDVMDYLKRCHNISCMAGCEYLKTVESEDKQQLLENMPFLPYAVLVRSDFSKIHTDAVLFEKDFGDYQIPIVRFEAVMSGKSLFDENQVVL
;
A
#
# COMPACT_ATOMS: atom_id res chain seq x y z
N TYR A 1 -38.19 -39.73 -45.02
CA TYR A 1 -38.17 -38.51 -44.21
C TYR A 1 -37.12 -38.64 -43.07
N GLU A 2 -37.13 -39.73 -42.31
CA GLU A 2 -36.17 -40.00 -41.22
C GLU A 2 -34.71 -40.11 -41.71
N ALA A 3 -34.47 -40.75 -42.85
CA ALA A 3 -33.13 -40.85 -43.43
C ALA A 3 -32.55 -39.49 -43.84
N HIS A 4 -33.37 -38.56 -44.26
CA HIS A 4 -32.94 -37.21 -44.63
C HIS A 4 -32.55 -36.37 -43.39
N ILE A 5 -33.33 -36.49 -42.31
CA ILE A 5 -33.01 -35.85 -41.04
C ILE A 5 -31.70 -36.39 -40.46
N ALA A 6 -31.50 -37.73 -40.51
CA ALA A 6 -30.27 -38.35 -40.03
C ALA A 6 -29.04 -37.92 -40.84
N LEU A 7 -29.20 -37.78 -42.18
CA LEU A 7 -28.13 -37.30 -43.04
C LEU A 7 -27.75 -35.85 -42.71
N THR A 8 -28.73 -34.96 -42.55
CA THR A 8 -28.50 -33.56 -42.23
C THR A 8 -27.83 -33.39 -40.86
N SER A 9 -28.24 -34.21 -39.86
CA SER A 9 -27.58 -34.23 -38.55
C SER A 9 -26.13 -34.67 -38.63
N ALA A 10 -25.85 -35.74 -39.36
CA ALA A 10 -24.49 -36.24 -39.56
C ALA A 10 -23.58 -35.25 -40.31
N GLU A 11 -24.12 -34.56 -41.31
CA GLU A 11 -23.38 -33.50 -42.04
C GLU A 11 -23.05 -32.31 -41.11
N TYR A 12 -23.97 -31.93 -40.23
CA TYR A 12 -23.73 -30.87 -39.23
C TYR A 12 -22.67 -31.28 -38.23
N GLU A 13 -22.74 -32.49 -37.66
CA GLU A 13 -21.73 -33.00 -36.72
C GLU A 13 -20.35 -33.09 -37.38
N LYS A 14 -20.29 -33.57 -38.62
CA LYS A 14 -19.04 -33.62 -39.39
C LYS A 14 -18.44 -32.22 -39.54
N LYS A 15 -19.24 -31.22 -39.89
CA LYS A 15 -18.76 -29.84 -40.02
C LYS A 15 -18.21 -29.29 -38.70
N GLN A 16 -18.89 -29.55 -37.60
CA GLN A 16 -18.38 -29.14 -36.25
C GLN A 16 -17.03 -29.80 -35.91
N LEU A 17 -16.85 -31.06 -36.26
CA LEU A 17 -15.61 -31.77 -36.09
C LEU A 17 -14.49 -31.21 -36.98
N ASP A 18 -14.78 -30.93 -38.24
CA ASP A 18 -13.81 -30.34 -39.18
C ASP A 18 -13.35 -28.95 -38.67
N ASP A 19 -14.28 -28.08 -38.25
CA ASP A 19 -13.99 -26.79 -37.67
C ASP A 19 -13.13 -26.91 -36.39
N PHE A 20 -13.41 -27.91 -35.56
CA PHE A 20 -12.64 -28.19 -34.34
C PHE A 20 -11.23 -28.67 -34.67
N PHE A 21 -11.05 -29.57 -35.64
CA PHE A 21 -9.73 -30.02 -36.05
C PHE A 21 -8.90 -28.90 -36.68
N GLU A 22 -9.47 -28.04 -37.49
CA GLU A 22 -8.78 -26.87 -38.04
C GLU A 22 -8.32 -25.93 -36.94
N MET A 23 -9.15 -25.71 -35.92
CA MET A 23 -8.76 -24.91 -34.74
C MET A 23 -7.62 -25.55 -33.95
N LEU A 24 -7.61 -26.88 -33.78
CA LEU A 24 -6.55 -27.62 -33.13
C LEU A 24 -5.22 -27.50 -33.86
N GLU A 25 -5.23 -27.74 -35.18
CA GLU A 25 -4.04 -27.62 -36.04
C GLU A 25 -3.40 -26.22 -35.96
N LYS A 26 -4.20 -25.17 -35.90
CA LYS A 26 -3.72 -23.79 -35.74
C LYS A 26 -3.14 -23.49 -34.34
N LYS A 27 -3.67 -24.14 -33.30
CA LYS A 27 -3.26 -23.88 -31.89
C LYS A 27 -2.14 -24.78 -31.42
N GLN A 28 -2.03 -26.00 -31.96
CA GLN A 28 -1.04 -26.99 -31.52
C GLN A 28 0.40 -26.48 -31.61
N PRO A 29 0.86 -25.87 -32.73
CA PRO A 29 2.24 -25.39 -32.83
C PRO A 29 2.58 -24.32 -31.76
N LYS A 30 1.60 -23.47 -31.45
CA LYS A 30 1.76 -22.43 -30.41
C LYS A 30 1.87 -23.06 -29.03
N ALA A 31 1.04 -24.06 -28.75
CA ALA A 31 1.07 -24.78 -27.48
C ALA A 31 2.38 -25.57 -27.29
N GLU A 32 2.87 -26.23 -28.33
CA GLU A 32 4.17 -26.92 -28.33
C GLU A 32 5.34 -25.96 -28.14
N HIS A 33 5.31 -24.81 -28.79
CA HIS A 33 6.29 -23.76 -28.57
C HIS A 33 6.31 -23.28 -27.10
N LEU A 34 5.14 -23.07 -26.51
CA LEU A 34 5.03 -22.67 -25.10
C LEU A 34 5.54 -23.76 -24.14
N LEU A 35 5.29 -25.06 -24.43
CA LEU A 35 5.87 -26.15 -23.63
C LEU A 35 7.39 -26.08 -23.61
N LYS A 36 8.03 -25.80 -24.74
CA LYS A 36 9.49 -25.64 -24.84
C LYS A 36 9.98 -24.39 -24.09
N VAL A 37 9.33 -23.24 -24.29
CA VAL A 37 9.70 -21.96 -23.66
C VAL A 37 9.63 -22.06 -22.14
N TYR A 38 8.59 -22.71 -21.62
CA TYR A 38 8.39 -22.88 -20.16
C TYR A 38 9.03 -24.14 -19.59
N THR A 39 9.69 -24.94 -20.43
CA THR A 39 10.31 -26.22 -20.02
C THR A 39 9.30 -27.11 -19.29
N ALA A 40 8.07 -27.15 -19.79
CA ALA A 40 6.98 -27.89 -19.16
C ALA A 40 6.87 -29.29 -19.79
N ALA A 41 6.71 -30.34 -18.96
CA ALA A 41 6.63 -31.71 -19.43
C ALA A 41 5.27 -32.03 -20.08
N ASN A 42 4.22 -31.31 -19.73
CA ASN A 42 2.88 -31.50 -20.25
C ASN A 42 2.02 -30.21 -20.13
N TYR A 43 0.86 -30.22 -20.77
CA TYR A 43 -0.05 -29.05 -20.78
C TYR A 43 -0.60 -28.69 -19.38
N GLY A 44 -0.78 -29.66 -18.49
CA GLY A 44 -1.21 -29.42 -17.11
C GLY A 44 -0.16 -28.60 -16.35
N GLN A 45 1.10 -29.00 -16.45
CA GLN A 45 2.22 -28.28 -15.87
C GLN A 45 2.38 -26.89 -16.50
N LEU A 46 2.29 -26.79 -17.83
CA LEU A 46 2.33 -25.51 -18.54
C LEU A 46 1.25 -24.53 -18.01
N LYS A 47 0.01 -25.01 -17.88
CA LYS A 47 -1.10 -24.22 -17.34
C LYS A 47 -0.81 -23.71 -15.92
N SER A 48 -0.27 -24.56 -15.06
CA SER A 48 0.09 -24.18 -13.69
C SER A 48 1.21 -23.14 -13.64
N LEU A 49 2.24 -23.28 -14.48
CA LEU A 49 3.34 -22.33 -14.59
C LEU A 49 2.88 -20.96 -15.11
N ILE A 50 2.07 -20.94 -16.17
CA ILE A 50 1.51 -19.69 -16.72
C ILE A 50 0.61 -19.01 -15.69
N TYR A 51 -0.25 -19.77 -15.01
CA TYR A 51 -1.14 -19.23 -13.99
C TYR A 51 -0.38 -18.68 -12.78
N GLY A 52 0.68 -19.38 -12.36
CA GLY A 52 1.58 -18.89 -11.29
C GLY A 52 2.25 -17.57 -11.65
N ARG A 53 2.81 -17.46 -12.87
CA ARG A 53 3.39 -16.21 -13.38
C ARG A 53 2.36 -15.10 -13.50
N TYR A 54 1.18 -15.40 -14.00
CA TYR A 54 0.09 -14.43 -14.10
C TYR A 54 -0.27 -13.85 -12.73
N LYS A 55 -0.47 -14.70 -11.72
CA LYS A 55 -0.75 -14.25 -10.35
C LYS A 55 0.37 -13.36 -9.78
N LYS A 56 1.62 -13.76 -9.98
CA LYS A 56 2.77 -12.98 -9.52
C LYS A 56 2.80 -11.61 -10.19
N ASN A 57 2.71 -11.56 -11.52
CA ASN A 57 2.72 -10.31 -12.26
C ASN A 57 1.51 -9.42 -11.92
N ALA A 58 0.33 -10.00 -11.69
CA ALA A 58 -0.84 -9.25 -11.26
C ALA A 58 -0.65 -8.61 -9.88
N ALA A 59 -0.03 -9.33 -8.94
CA ALA A 59 0.30 -8.79 -7.62
C ALA A 59 1.36 -7.67 -7.71
N GLU A 60 2.42 -7.86 -8.50
CA GLU A 60 3.45 -6.85 -8.73
C GLU A 60 2.87 -5.59 -9.39
N LEU A 61 1.99 -5.76 -10.38
CA LEU A 61 1.30 -4.65 -11.03
C LEU A 61 0.43 -3.88 -10.04
N PHE A 62 -0.34 -4.59 -9.21
CA PHE A 62 -1.16 -3.98 -8.17
C PHE A 62 -0.32 -3.12 -7.22
N MET A 63 0.80 -3.65 -6.73
CA MET A 63 1.72 -2.92 -5.86
C MET A 63 2.35 -1.70 -6.56
N ALA A 64 2.69 -1.83 -7.85
CA ALA A 64 3.22 -0.72 -8.63
C ALA A 64 2.20 0.41 -8.82
N VAL A 65 0.94 0.07 -9.10
CA VAL A 65 -0.17 1.03 -9.22
C VAL A 65 -0.40 1.77 -7.89
N GLN A 66 -0.43 1.05 -6.77
CA GLN A 66 -0.56 1.65 -5.44
C GLN A 66 0.58 2.64 -5.15
N LYS A 67 1.82 2.27 -5.47
CA LYS A 67 2.97 3.17 -5.34
C LYS A 67 2.83 4.41 -6.24
N GLN A 68 2.43 4.23 -7.48
CA GLN A 68 2.22 5.34 -8.42
C GLN A 68 1.16 6.33 -7.92
N GLU A 69 0.02 5.83 -7.43
CA GLU A 69 -1.03 6.67 -6.86
C GLU A 69 -0.53 7.45 -5.64
N LYS A 70 0.23 6.78 -4.75
CA LYS A 70 0.84 7.43 -3.59
C LYS A 70 1.76 8.58 -4.01
N PHE A 71 2.69 8.32 -4.95
CA PHE A 71 3.60 9.36 -5.46
C PHE A 71 2.87 10.48 -6.20
N SER A 72 1.83 10.17 -6.97
CA SER A 72 1.02 11.18 -7.67
C SER A 72 0.36 12.15 -6.70
N ARG A 73 -0.18 11.62 -5.58
CA ARG A 73 -0.72 12.46 -4.50
C ARG A 73 0.36 13.35 -3.88
N TYR A 74 1.55 12.83 -3.60
CA TYR A 74 2.66 13.65 -3.07
C TYR A 74 3.07 14.77 -4.03
N VAL A 75 3.18 14.46 -5.33
CA VAL A 75 3.53 15.47 -6.34
C VAL A 75 2.45 16.55 -6.44
N GLN A 76 1.17 16.17 -6.43
CA GLN A 76 0.07 17.13 -6.46
C GLN A 76 0.12 18.07 -5.25
N GLN A 77 0.38 17.54 -4.08
CA GLN A 77 0.45 18.30 -2.84
C GLN A 77 1.65 19.25 -2.77
N LEU A 78 2.81 18.83 -3.31
CA LEU A 78 3.96 19.71 -3.47
C LEU A 78 3.64 20.88 -4.44
N LYS A 79 2.89 20.63 -5.50
CA LYS A 79 2.45 21.65 -6.44
C LYS A 79 1.47 22.67 -5.82
N GLU A 80 0.61 22.21 -4.94
CA GLU A 80 -0.36 23.06 -4.21
C GLU A 80 0.28 23.91 -3.10
N LYS A 81 1.63 23.95 -3.02
CA LYS A 81 2.41 24.68 -2.01
C LYS A 81 2.02 24.38 -0.55
N ASN A 82 1.53 23.19 -0.29
CA ASN A 82 1.20 22.72 1.04
C ASN A 82 2.41 21.91 1.58
N PRO A 83 3.40 22.56 2.20
CA PRO A 83 4.77 22.04 2.28
C PRO A 83 4.97 20.89 3.26
N VAL A 84 4.02 20.62 4.15
CA VAL A 84 4.18 19.54 5.11
C VAL A 84 2.88 18.77 5.24
N GLN A 85 2.91 17.54 4.69
CA GLN A 85 1.85 16.57 4.91
C GLN A 85 2.18 15.63 6.04
N VAL A 86 1.09 15.19 6.68
CA VAL A 86 1.15 14.07 7.61
C VAL A 86 1.62 12.84 6.83
N SER A 87 2.79 12.29 7.18
CA SER A 87 3.27 11.03 6.59
C SER A 87 2.32 9.89 6.93
N ASP A 88 2.32 8.83 6.12
CA ASP A 88 1.46 7.68 6.38
C ASP A 88 1.78 7.06 7.75
N GLY A 89 3.07 6.95 8.12
CA GLY A 89 3.48 6.46 9.43
C GLY A 89 2.93 7.30 10.59
N VAL A 90 3.02 8.63 10.50
CA VAL A 90 2.43 9.53 11.52
C VAL A 90 0.93 9.33 11.62
N ARG A 91 0.24 9.15 10.49
CA ARG A 91 -1.20 8.89 10.47
C ARG A 91 -1.54 7.55 11.11
N ASP A 92 -0.79 6.51 10.80
CA ASP A 92 -0.99 5.17 11.36
C ASP A 92 -0.77 5.14 12.87
N VAL A 93 0.24 5.88 13.38
CA VAL A 93 0.46 6.07 14.82
C VAL A 93 -0.73 6.81 15.46
N MET A 94 -1.19 7.90 14.85
CA MET A 94 -2.35 8.66 15.36
C MET A 94 -3.61 7.79 15.43
N ASP A 95 -3.87 7.00 14.37
CA ASP A 95 -5.00 6.08 14.31
C ASP A 95 -4.88 4.97 15.35
N TYR A 96 -3.69 4.45 15.58
CA TYR A 96 -3.44 3.46 16.63
C TYR A 96 -3.73 4.04 18.02
N LEU A 97 -3.15 5.18 18.35
CA LEU A 97 -3.33 5.85 19.64
C LEU A 97 -4.81 6.16 19.92
N LYS A 98 -5.53 6.59 18.89
CA LYS A 98 -6.96 6.86 19.00
C LYS A 98 -7.78 5.60 19.22
N ARG A 99 -7.50 4.51 18.48
CA ARG A 99 -8.28 3.25 18.56
C ARG A 99 -7.98 2.48 19.84
N CYS A 100 -6.70 2.34 20.20
CA CYS A 100 -6.30 1.48 21.31
C CYS A 100 -6.37 2.17 22.68
N HIS A 101 -6.08 3.47 22.73
CA HIS A 101 -5.99 4.22 23.99
C HIS A 101 -7.00 5.36 24.11
N ASN A 102 -7.79 5.64 23.07
CA ASN A 102 -8.68 6.81 23.01
C ASN A 102 -7.95 8.14 23.28
N ILE A 103 -6.67 8.21 22.86
CA ILE A 103 -5.82 9.38 23.06
C ILE A 103 -6.08 10.39 21.94
N SER A 104 -6.32 11.65 22.30
CA SER A 104 -6.40 12.76 21.38
C SER A 104 -5.00 13.21 20.96
N CYS A 105 -4.70 13.14 19.68
CA CYS A 105 -3.41 13.51 19.12
C CYS A 105 -3.59 14.37 17.85
N MET A 106 -2.53 15.06 17.47
CA MET A 106 -2.45 15.96 16.32
C MET A 106 -1.08 15.78 15.65
N ALA A 107 -1.01 15.89 14.32
CA ALA A 107 0.28 15.93 13.64
C ALA A 107 0.99 17.26 13.89
N GLY A 108 2.29 17.21 14.13
CA GLY A 108 3.09 18.43 14.36
C GLY A 108 3.07 19.40 13.18
N CYS A 109 2.99 18.90 11.95
CA CYS A 109 2.82 19.73 10.76
C CYS A 109 1.47 20.49 10.73
N GLU A 110 0.41 19.90 11.28
CA GLU A 110 -0.89 20.56 11.40
C GLU A 110 -0.85 21.65 12.49
N TYR A 111 -0.19 21.34 13.59
CA TYR A 111 0.05 22.33 14.64
C TYR A 111 0.83 23.54 14.11
N LEU A 112 1.90 23.32 13.35
CA LEU A 112 2.71 24.39 12.77
C LEU A 112 1.94 25.29 11.78
N LYS A 113 0.80 24.85 11.25
CA LYS A 113 -0.08 25.73 10.44
C LYS A 113 -0.87 26.72 11.29
N THR A 114 -1.04 26.42 12.57
CA THR A 114 -1.79 27.30 13.50
C THR A 114 -0.90 28.29 14.24
N VAL A 115 0.42 28.13 14.15
CA VAL A 115 1.42 28.99 14.81
C VAL A 115 1.80 30.16 13.90
N GLU A 116 1.99 31.36 14.46
CA GLU A 116 2.45 32.53 13.76
C GLU A 116 3.86 32.38 13.18
N SER A 117 4.19 33.14 12.14
CA SER A 117 5.41 32.90 11.35
C SER A 117 6.71 33.05 12.18
N GLU A 118 6.76 33.99 13.13
CA GLU A 118 7.94 34.22 13.97
C GLU A 118 8.15 33.10 14.96
N ASP A 119 7.10 32.69 15.67
CA ASP A 119 7.13 31.60 16.63
C ASP A 119 7.41 30.25 15.94
N LYS A 120 6.91 30.09 14.72
CA LYS A 120 7.14 28.88 13.91
C LYS A 120 8.61 28.66 13.59
N GLN A 121 9.33 29.74 13.23
CA GLN A 121 10.76 29.63 12.94
C GLN A 121 11.54 29.22 14.20
N GLN A 122 11.26 29.84 15.33
CA GLN A 122 11.88 29.51 16.61
C GLN A 122 11.57 28.08 17.06
N LEU A 123 10.34 27.62 16.87
CA LEU A 123 9.95 26.23 17.15
C LEU A 123 10.71 25.23 16.29
N LEU A 124 10.88 25.50 14.99
CA LEU A 124 11.61 24.64 14.07
C LEU A 124 13.12 24.62 14.32
N GLU A 125 13.69 25.73 14.78
CA GLU A 125 15.10 25.80 15.20
C GLU A 125 15.35 24.96 16.45
N ASN A 126 14.44 25.00 17.42
CA ASN A 126 14.54 24.24 18.66
C ASN A 126 14.13 22.77 18.50
N MET A 127 13.19 22.48 17.61
CA MET A 127 12.59 21.16 17.41
C MET A 127 12.43 20.84 15.90
N PRO A 128 13.52 20.58 15.20
CA PRO A 128 13.49 20.38 13.74
C PRO A 128 12.67 19.15 13.33
N PHE A 129 12.46 18.19 14.22
CA PHE A 129 11.64 16.99 14.00
C PHE A 129 10.13 17.23 14.14
N LEU A 130 9.72 18.40 14.68
CA LEU A 130 8.32 18.70 15.00
C LEU A 130 7.35 18.50 13.82
N PRO A 131 7.70 18.82 12.56
CA PRO A 131 6.83 18.54 11.42
C PRO A 131 6.44 17.06 11.25
N TYR A 132 7.28 16.16 11.72
CA TYR A 132 7.15 14.71 11.59
C TYR A 132 6.67 14.03 12.87
N ALA A 133 6.39 14.81 13.93
CA ALA A 133 5.99 14.31 15.22
C ALA A 133 4.47 14.12 15.34
N VAL A 134 4.08 13.24 16.27
CA VAL A 134 2.72 13.13 16.80
C VAL A 134 2.65 13.87 18.13
N LEU A 135 1.79 14.87 18.23
CA LEU A 135 1.57 15.64 19.43
C LEU A 135 0.40 15.06 20.23
N VAL A 136 0.63 14.75 21.50
CA VAL A 136 -0.34 14.11 22.39
C VAL A 136 -0.69 15.06 23.54
N ARG A 137 -1.99 15.28 23.77
CA ARG A 137 -2.48 16.20 24.80
C ARG A 137 -2.73 15.57 26.15
N SER A 138 -3.03 14.28 26.20
CA SER A 138 -3.41 13.60 27.45
C SER A 138 -2.86 12.17 27.48
N ASP A 139 -2.82 11.59 28.69
CA ASP A 139 -2.51 10.16 28.91
C ASP A 139 -1.16 9.68 28.33
N PHE A 140 -0.17 10.57 28.27
CA PHE A 140 1.15 10.26 27.69
C PHE A 140 1.83 9.06 28.39
N SER A 141 1.55 8.85 29.69
CA SER A 141 2.07 7.69 30.43
C SER A 141 1.63 6.34 29.87
N LYS A 142 0.46 6.26 29.25
CA LYS A 142 -0.03 5.03 28.60
C LYS A 142 0.83 4.63 27.41
N ILE A 143 1.45 5.60 26.73
CA ILE A 143 2.30 5.38 25.59
C ILE A 143 3.59 4.68 26.01
N HIS A 144 4.20 5.11 27.12
CA HIS A 144 5.43 4.49 27.65
C HIS A 144 5.26 3.02 28.07
N THR A 145 4.05 2.61 28.43
CA THR A 145 3.75 1.25 28.90
C THR A 145 3.22 0.33 27.80
N ASP A 146 3.03 0.83 26.59
CA ASP A 146 2.47 0.07 25.48
C ASP A 146 3.55 -0.69 24.68
N ALA A 147 3.87 -1.90 25.10
CA ALA A 147 4.84 -2.75 24.42
C ALA A 147 4.45 -3.04 22.94
N VAL A 148 3.14 -3.15 22.65
CA VAL A 148 2.65 -3.42 21.29
C VAL A 148 2.93 -2.26 20.35
N LEU A 149 2.85 -1.03 20.84
CA LEU A 149 3.18 0.17 20.08
C LEU A 149 4.64 0.15 19.61
N PHE A 150 5.57 -0.27 20.48
CA PHE A 150 7.00 -0.32 20.18
C PHE A 150 7.41 -1.49 19.28
N GLU A 151 6.63 -2.56 19.24
CA GLU A 151 6.87 -3.72 18.37
C GLU A 151 6.30 -3.54 16.97
N LYS A 152 5.42 -2.56 16.80
CA LYS A 152 4.69 -2.35 15.54
C LYS A 152 5.53 -1.54 14.55
N ASP A 153 5.64 -2.04 13.33
CA ASP A 153 6.27 -1.33 12.22
C ASP A 153 5.30 -0.27 11.64
N PHE A 154 5.70 0.99 11.76
CA PHE A 154 4.98 2.14 11.20
C PHE A 154 5.67 2.72 9.95
N GLY A 155 6.64 2.01 9.39
CA GLY A 155 7.40 2.38 8.20
C GLY A 155 8.86 2.73 8.47
N ASP A 156 9.54 3.23 7.45
CA ASP A 156 11.01 3.41 7.43
C ASP A 156 11.55 4.57 8.28
N TYR A 157 10.71 5.25 9.05
CA TYR A 157 11.10 6.46 9.81
C TYR A 157 10.89 6.27 11.30
N GLN A 158 11.77 6.86 12.07
CA GLN A 158 11.54 7.08 13.49
C GLN A 158 10.50 8.19 13.67
N ILE A 159 9.38 7.88 14.34
CA ILE A 159 8.28 8.82 14.54
C ILE A 159 8.30 9.31 15.99
N PRO A 160 8.66 10.58 16.23
CA PRO A 160 8.61 11.13 17.56
C PRO A 160 7.16 11.34 18.03
N ILE A 161 6.83 10.83 19.22
CA ILE A 161 5.58 11.14 19.91
C ILE A 161 5.95 12.09 21.05
N VAL A 162 5.34 13.27 21.06
CA VAL A 162 5.73 14.35 21.96
C VAL A 162 4.52 14.86 22.74
N ARG A 163 4.72 15.18 24.01
CA ARG A 163 3.69 15.80 24.83
C ARG A 163 3.46 17.25 24.35
N PHE A 164 2.22 17.56 23.99
CA PHE A 164 1.84 18.86 23.46
C PHE A 164 2.21 20.04 24.38
N GLU A 165 2.01 19.88 25.69
CA GLU A 165 2.34 20.89 26.70
C GLU A 165 3.85 21.19 26.79
N ALA A 166 4.70 20.19 26.52
CA ALA A 166 6.15 20.40 26.49
C ALA A 166 6.56 21.27 25.29
N VAL A 167 5.92 21.08 24.12
CA VAL A 167 6.13 21.94 22.94
C VAL A 167 5.71 23.38 23.23
N MET A 168 4.53 23.57 23.86
CA MET A 168 4.01 24.89 24.19
C MET A 168 4.84 25.65 25.26
N SER A 169 5.45 24.92 26.21
CA SER A 169 6.20 25.53 27.29
C SER A 169 7.70 25.69 27.02
N GLY A 170 8.17 25.26 25.86
CA GLY A 170 9.60 25.24 25.52
C GLY A 170 10.46 24.39 26.47
N LYS A 171 9.83 23.47 27.23
CA LYS A 171 10.55 22.58 28.13
C LYS A 171 11.36 21.55 27.35
N SER A 172 12.46 21.10 28.02
CA SER A 172 13.27 19.99 27.48
C SER A 172 12.38 18.78 27.18
N LEU A 173 12.57 18.22 26.00
CA LEU A 173 11.82 17.06 25.51
C LEU A 173 12.41 15.72 25.92
N PHE A 174 13.53 15.73 26.65
CA PHE A 174 14.24 14.51 27.01
C PHE A 174 13.48 13.69 28.07
N ASP A 175 13.45 12.39 27.85
CA ASP A 175 13.03 11.26 28.72
C ASP A 175 11.55 11.15 29.11
N GLU A 176 10.90 12.18 29.62
CA GLU A 176 9.50 12.05 30.09
C GLU A 176 8.46 12.61 29.12
N ASN A 177 8.87 13.43 28.16
CA ASN A 177 7.99 14.19 27.27
C ASN A 177 8.06 13.72 25.81
N GLN A 178 8.92 12.77 25.51
CA GLN A 178 9.13 12.23 24.16
C GLN A 178 9.26 10.72 24.19
N VAL A 179 8.68 10.08 23.17
CA VAL A 179 8.89 8.67 22.80
C VAL A 179 9.22 8.65 21.32
N VAL A 180 10.14 7.80 20.88
CA VAL A 180 10.49 7.60 19.49
C VAL A 180 10.17 6.16 19.11
N LEU A 181 9.36 5.98 18.07
CA LEU A 181 8.98 4.67 17.50
C LEU A 181 9.85 4.31 16.33
#